data_79fa8632904a0f42321cd803519c790a
#
_entry.id   79fa8632904a0f42321cd803519c790a
#
_cell.length_a   1.000
_cell.length_b   1.000
_cell.length_c   1.000
_cell.angle_alpha   90.00
_cell.angle_beta   90.00
_cell.angle_gamma   90.00
#
_symmetry.space_group_name_H-M   'P 1'
#
loop_
_entity.id
_entity.type
_entity.pdbx_description
1 polymer ?
#
loop_
_entity_poly.entity_id
_entity_poly.type
_entity_poly.pdbx_seq_one_letter_code
_entity_poly.pdbx_strand_id
1 'polypeptide(L)'
;MTVSAEIKKPQNTPTRYYGFDAVRIFAALAVVLTHSFALTGFEEDRPIISVGNLNIAPGYLGVCIFFVTSGFLVAQSWGRTSGVREFVRNRFARIWPALTLLIFASVFILGPIVTTVSTGEYFRDKMTLEYLVKNSTLIFGTASKLPGVFVGQPGSSVNGSLWTLPQEIYAYIILASVGLTGLLRRWWGGLLIFTGFVCFWRFGFYAGSGPRGIGFSLSIVNVSFSTALGAWFFAGVALVKIPLRGIKLFIPGVLLTGVAFAVGEPLLFFIGFPMLVIGCGASSPKVLRGLHRIGDPSYGIYIYSFPLQQVLFRYGVATTPVPMFLLAAPLATLLGFASWRFLEHPALIALKRKKPAATIS
;
A
#
# COMPACT_ATOMS: atom_id res chain seq x y z
N MET A 1 -39.49 33.77 33.67
CA MET A 1 -38.71 32.52 33.59
C MET A 1 -38.43 32.24 32.12
N THR A 2 -37.29 32.68 31.63
CA THR A 2 -36.86 32.49 30.24
C THR A 2 -35.88 31.33 30.21
N VAL A 3 -36.32 30.20 29.66
CA VAL A 3 -35.48 29.02 29.47
C VAL A 3 -34.63 29.23 28.21
N SER A 4 -33.36 29.55 28.38
CA SER A 4 -32.38 29.56 27.29
C SER A 4 -32.12 28.14 26.84
N ALA A 5 -32.60 27.79 25.65
CA ALA A 5 -32.24 26.55 24.97
C ALA A 5 -30.81 26.68 24.46
N GLU A 6 -29.86 26.00 25.14
CA GLU A 6 -28.49 25.79 24.64
C GLU A 6 -28.55 24.97 23.36
N ILE A 7 -28.34 25.63 22.22
CA ILE A 7 -28.11 24.96 20.94
C ILE A 7 -26.75 24.26 21.03
N LYS A 8 -26.73 22.95 21.36
CA LYS A 8 -25.55 22.10 21.23
C LYS A 8 -25.11 22.10 19.76
N LYS A 9 -24.03 22.84 19.44
CA LYS A 9 -23.33 22.70 18.17
C LYS A 9 -22.99 21.22 17.97
N PRO A 10 -23.28 20.60 16.79
CA PRO A 10 -22.88 19.24 16.53
C PRO A 10 -21.36 19.18 16.60
N GLN A 11 -20.84 18.45 17.59
CA GLN A 11 -19.43 18.10 17.65
C GLN A 11 -19.14 17.21 16.45
N ASN A 12 -18.49 17.79 15.42
CA ASN A 12 -17.92 17.06 14.29
C ASN A 12 -16.72 16.22 14.78
N THR A 13 -16.99 15.21 15.61
CA THR A 13 -16.00 14.18 15.91
C THR A 13 -15.74 13.43 14.62
N PRO A 14 -14.49 13.39 14.14
CA PRO A 14 -14.17 12.69 12.91
C PRO A 14 -14.61 11.24 13.04
N THR A 15 -15.47 10.77 12.13
CA THR A 15 -15.92 9.38 12.10
C THR A 15 -14.70 8.48 11.94
N ARG A 16 -14.40 7.72 12.98
CA ARG A 16 -13.23 6.85 13.05
C ARG A 16 -13.64 5.47 12.56
N TYR A 17 -13.03 5.02 11.46
CA TYR A 17 -13.35 3.75 10.81
C TYR A 17 -12.33 2.69 11.25
N TYR A 18 -12.74 1.79 12.15
CA TYR A 18 -11.89 0.73 12.70
C TYR A 18 -11.66 -0.43 11.72
N GLY A 19 -12.51 -0.59 10.72
CA GLY A 19 -12.42 -1.66 9.73
C GLY A 19 -11.23 -1.53 8.80
N PHE A 20 -10.70 -0.33 8.56
CA PHE A 20 -9.56 -0.15 7.66
C PHE A 20 -8.28 -0.82 8.17
N ASP A 21 -8.05 -0.84 9.49
CA ASP A 21 -6.86 -1.50 10.04
C ASP A 21 -6.93 -3.02 9.75
N ALA A 22 -8.09 -3.65 9.96
CA ALA A 22 -8.30 -5.07 9.65
C ALA A 22 -8.16 -5.39 8.17
N VAL A 23 -8.74 -4.57 7.29
CA VAL A 23 -8.67 -4.73 5.84
C VAL A 23 -7.22 -4.62 5.34
N ARG A 24 -6.43 -3.71 5.90
CA ARG A 24 -5.02 -3.53 5.55
C ARG A 24 -4.12 -4.63 6.09
N ILE A 25 -4.39 -5.15 7.30
CA ILE A 25 -3.67 -6.33 7.83
C ILE A 25 -3.95 -7.53 6.93
N PHE A 26 -5.21 -7.78 6.58
CA PHE A 26 -5.56 -8.84 5.64
C PHE A 26 -4.81 -8.69 4.30
N ALA A 27 -4.77 -7.48 3.76
CA ALA A 27 -4.05 -7.18 2.53
C ALA A 27 -2.54 -7.50 2.63
N ALA A 28 -1.90 -7.12 3.75
CA ALA A 28 -0.50 -7.45 4.00
C ALA A 28 -0.26 -8.95 4.07
N LEU A 29 -1.11 -9.68 4.79
CA LEU A 29 -1.00 -11.14 4.90
C LEU A 29 -1.23 -11.86 3.56
N ALA A 30 -2.13 -11.36 2.71
CA ALA A 30 -2.32 -11.86 1.35
C ALA A 30 -1.05 -11.72 0.49
N VAL A 31 -0.30 -10.62 0.67
CA VAL A 31 1.01 -10.42 0.03
C VAL A 31 2.04 -11.39 0.58
N VAL A 32 2.11 -11.59 1.90
CA VAL A 32 3.01 -12.59 2.53
C VAL A 32 2.73 -13.98 1.99
N LEU A 33 1.45 -14.36 1.87
CA LEU A 33 1.04 -15.66 1.31
C LEU A 33 1.57 -15.84 -0.12
N THR A 34 1.35 -14.88 -1.00
CA THR A 34 1.82 -14.97 -2.39
C THR A 34 3.33 -15.04 -2.48
N HIS A 35 4.06 -14.26 -1.66
CA HIS A 35 5.52 -14.33 -1.62
C HIS A 35 6.03 -15.67 -1.07
N SER A 36 5.25 -16.34 -0.19
CA SER A 36 5.64 -17.67 0.31
C SER A 36 5.76 -18.70 -0.82
N PHE A 37 4.93 -18.60 -1.85
CA PHE A 37 5.05 -19.45 -3.04
C PHE A 37 6.23 -19.04 -3.92
N ALA A 38 6.34 -17.75 -4.25
CA ALA A 38 7.39 -17.25 -5.12
C ALA A 38 8.81 -17.49 -4.56
N LEU A 39 9.00 -17.25 -3.25
CA LEU A 39 10.31 -17.35 -2.59
C LEU A 39 10.73 -18.77 -2.23
N THR A 40 9.84 -19.74 -2.34
CA THR A 40 10.15 -21.16 -2.15
C THR A 40 10.24 -21.94 -3.47
N GLY A 41 10.12 -21.26 -4.61
CA GLY A 41 10.21 -21.87 -5.94
C GLY A 41 8.91 -22.49 -6.46
N PHE A 42 7.79 -22.28 -5.76
CA PHE A 42 6.45 -22.78 -6.13
C PHE A 42 5.56 -21.67 -6.74
N GLU A 43 6.15 -20.77 -7.50
CA GLU A 43 5.39 -19.61 -8.03
C GLU A 43 4.23 -20.04 -8.93
N GLU A 44 4.38 -21.10 -9.69
CA GLU A 44 3.33 -21.65 -10.56
C GLU A 44 2.16 -22.23 -9.78
N ASP A 45 2.43 -22.77 -8.58
CA ASP A 45 1.42 -23.37 -7.70
C ASP A 45 0.71 -22.34 -6.80
N ARG A 46 1.06 -21.05 -6.94
CA ARG A 46 0.44 -20.00 -6.12
C ARG A 46 -1.07 -19.96 -6.32
N PRO A 47 -1.85 -19.72 -5.26
CA PRO A 47 -3.27 -19.56 -5.38
C PRO A 47 -3.61 -18.44 -6.38
N ILE A 48 -4.47 -18.74 -7.33
CA ILE A 48 -5.03 -17.77 -8.26
C ILE A 48 -6.54 -17.85 -8.16
N ILE A 49 -7.18 -16.70 -7.97
CA ILE A 49 -8.63 -16.58 -8.08
C ILE A 49 -8.92 -16.43 -9.56
N SER A 50 -9.31 -17.53 -10.20
CA SER A 50 -9.59 -17.58 -11.64
C SER A 50 -11.09 -17.72 -11.85
N VAL A 51 -11.71 -16.69 -12.42
CA VAL A 51 -13.11 -16.74 -12.83
C VAL A 51 -13.26 -16.01 -14.16
N GLY A 52 -13.71 -16.71 -15.18
CA GLY A 52 -13.75 -16.18 -16.53
C GLY A 52 -12.35 -15.76 -17.02
N ASN A 53 -12.23 -14.53 -17.48
CA ASN A 53 -10.96 -13.97 -17.96
C ASN A 53 -10.11 -13.28 -16.86
N LEU A 54 -10.58 -13.27 -15.61
CA LEU A 54 -9.88 -12.65 -14.50
C LEU A 54 -9.06 -13.70 -13.74
N ASN A 55 -7.74 -13.52 -13.71
CA ASN A 55 -6.78 -14.33 -12.98
C ASN A 55 -6.03 -13.42 -12.02
N ILE A 56 -6.35 -13.50 -10.73
CA ILE A 56 -5.86 -12.56 -9.73
C ILE A 56 -5.21 -13.30 -8.57
N ALA A 57 -3.91 -13.06 -8.35
CA ALA A 57 -3.22 -13.59 -7.18
C ALA A 57 -3.62 -12.81 -5.91
N PRO A 58 -3.70 -13.48 -4.74
CA PRO A 58 -4.05 -12.83 -3.47
C PRO A 58 -3.15 -11.62 -3.13
N GLY A 59 -1.85 -11.71 -3.42
CA GLY A 59 -0.92 -10.60 -3.20
C GLY A 59 -1.24 -9.37 -4.06
N TYR A 60 -1.67 -9.55 -5.31
CA TYR A 60 -2.11 -8.44 -6.13
C TYR A 60 -3.40 -7.80 -5.59
N LEU A 61 -4.37 -8.61 -5.13
CA LEU A 61 -5.54 -8.09 -4.42
C LEU A 61 -5.14 -7.30 -3.17
N GLY A 62 -4.16 -7.78 -2.40
CA GLY A 62 -3.61 -7.07 -1.26
C GLY A 62 -3.07 -5.68 -1.65
N VAL A 63 -2.30 -5.61 -2.73
CA VAL A 63 -1.79 -4.33 -3.26
C VAL A 63 -2.96 -3.42 -3.71
N CYS A 64 -3.95 -3.94 -4.41
CA CYS A 64 -5.15 -3.17 -4.80
C CYS A 64 -5.89 -2.61 -3.58
N ILE A 65 -6.06 -3.42 -2.52
CA ILE A 65 -6.65 -2.98 -1.24
C ILE A 65 -5.85 -1.83 -0.64
N PHE A 66 -4.52 -1.92 -0.62
CA PHE A 66 -3.66 -0.84 -0.11
C PHE A 66 -3.86 0.46 -0.90
N PHE A 67 -3.89 0.40 -2.22
CA PHE A 67 -4.07 1.58 -3.07
C PHE A 67 -5.47 2.19 -2.91
N VAL A 68 -6.53 1.40 -2.91
CA VAL A 68 -7.91 1.87 -2.68
C VAL A 68 -8.05 2.52 -1.31
N THR A 69 -7.58 1.85 -0.24
CA THR A 69 -7.67 2.39 1.12
C THR A 69 -6.79 3.63 1.31
N SER A 70 -5.59 3.63 0.71
CA SER A 70 -4.70 4.80 0.71
C SER A 70 -5.36 5.98 0.00
N GLY A 71 -5.89 5.80 -1.21
CA GLY A 71 -6.59 6.85 -1.95
C GLY A 71 -7.74 7.49 -1.15
N PHE A 72 -8.56 6.65 -0.52
CA PHE A 72 -9.68 7.12 0.30
C PHE A 72 -9.21 7.91 1.54
N LEU A 73 -8.30 7.35 2.33
CA LEU A 73 -7.83 7.96 3.58
C LEU A 73 -6.96 9.20 3.33
N VAL A 74 -6.14 9.18 2.27
CA VAL A 74 -5.24 10.28 1.92
C VAL A 74 -6.01 11.46 1.35
N ALA A 75 -7.04 11.23 0.53
CA ALA A 75 -7.90 12.31 0.05
C ALA A 75 -8.71 12.96 1.19
N GLN A 76 -9.18 12.18 2.17
CA GLN A 76 -9.76 12.74 3.39
C GLN A 76 -8.74 13.55 4.20
N SER A 77 -7.49 13.08 4.27
CA SER A 77 -6.40 13.79 4.94
C SER A 77 -6.11 15.12 4.25
N TRP A 78 -6.04 15.13 2.90
CA TRP A 78 -5.87 16.35 2.12
C TRP A 78 -6.91 17.43 2.46
N GLY A 79 -8.19 17.06 2.54
CA GLY A 79 -9.27 17.98 2.90
C GLY A 79 -9.17 18.56 4.32
N ARG A 80 -8.31 18.02 5.19
CA ARG A 80 -8.11 18.45 6.60
C ARG A 80 -6.76 19.12 6.84
N THR A 81 -5.85 19.09 5.86
CA THR A 81 -4.53 19.73 5.98
C THR A 81 -4.60 21.21 5.64
N SER A 82 -3.75 22.02 6.26
CA SER A 82 -3.65 23.47 6.02
C SER A 82 -2.89 23.79 4.72
N GLY A 83 -2.30 22.80 4.04
CA GLY A 83 -1.57 22.95 2.79
C GLY A 83 -0.64 21.79 2.46
N VAL A 84 0.06 21.94 1.33
CA VAL A 84 0.97 20.91 0.79
C VAL A 84 2.06 20.49 1.79
N ARG A 85 2.66 21.45 2.48
CA ARG A 85 3.73 21.17 3.46
C ARG A 85 3.27 20.24 4.58
N GLU A 86 2.09 20.48 5.14
CA GLU A 86 1.51 19.60 6.17
C GLU A 86 1.17 18.23 5.61
N PHE A 87 0.62 18.19 4.40
CA PHE A 87 0.32 16.96 3.69
C PHE A 87 1.57 16.08 3.48
N VAL A 88 2.62 16.64 2.87
CA VAL A 88 3.89 15.95 2.61
C VAL A 88 4.52 15.46 3.92
N ARG A 89 4.55 16.29 4.95
CA ARG A 89 5.06 15.92 6.27
C ARG A 89 4.33 14.72 6.86
N ASN A 90 3.00 14.69 6.76
CA ASN A 90 2.20 13.57 7.26
C ASN A 90 2.45 12.28 6.49
N ARG A 91 2.71 12.34 5.18
CA ARG A 91 3.06 11.16 4.37
C ARG A 91 4.47 10.69 4.66
N PHE A 92 5.42 11.62 4.78
CA PHE A 92 6.78 11.31 5.17
C PHE A 92 6.84 10.56 6.51
N ALA A 93 6.17 11.05 7.54
CA ALA A 93 6.13 10.38 8.84
C ALA A 93 5.47 9.00 8.82
N ARG A 94 4.67 8.70 7.82
CA ARG A 94 4.02 7.39 7.67
C ARG A 94 4.90 6.35 7.00
N ILE A 95 5.77 6.75 6.08
CA ILE A 95 6.55 5.84 5.24
C ILE A 95 7.99 5.74 5.72
N TRP A 96 8.69 6.89 5.84
CA TRP A 96 10.15 6.92 5.97
C TRP A 96 10.71 6.34 7.26
N PRO A 97 10.11 6.46 8.47
CA PRO A 97 10.72 5.92 9.69
C PRO A 97 10.98 4.42 9.62
N ALA A 98 9.98 3.64 9.23
CA ALA A 98 10.11 2.19 9.10
C ALA A 98 10.95 1.76 7.89
N LEU A 99 10.79 2.47 6.75
CA LEU A 99 11.55 2.23 5.53
C LEU A 99 13.05 2.46 5.75
N THR A 100 13.43 3.55 6.41
CA THR A 100 14.83 3.85 6.71
C THR A 100 15.46 2.75 7.54
N LEU A 101 14.79 2.31 8.62
CA LEU A 101 15.29 1.18 9.42
C LEU A 101 15.47 -0.06 8.57
N LEU A 102 14.49 -0.41 7.74
CA LEU A 102 14.56 -1.57 6.85
C LEU A 102 15.77 -1.50 5.91
N ILE A 103 15.96 -0.35 5.23
CA ILE A 103 17.04 -0.17 4.26
C ILE A 103 18.40 -0.26 4.97
N PHE A 104 18.57 0.43 6.09
CA PHE A 104 19.80 0.37 6.86
C PHE A 104 20.08 -1.03 7.38
N ALA A 105 19.08 -1.73 7.93
CA ALA A 105 19.21 -3.11 8.35
C ALA A 105 19.57 -4.05 7.18
N SER A 106 18.97 -3.83 6.00
CA SER A 106 19.27 -4.63 4.81
C SER A 106 20.71 -4.41 4.32
N VAL A 107 21.20 -3.16 4.28
CA VAL A 107 22.51 -2.85 3.74
C VAL A 107 23.64 -3.13 4.74
N PHE A 108 23.45 -2.77 6.03
CA PHE A 108 24.54 -2.79 7.00
C PHE A 108 24.54 -4.00 7.94
N ILE A 109 23.43 -4.75 8.02
CA ILE A 109 23.32 -5.92 8.87
C ILE A 109 23.10 -7.16 8.00
N LEU A 110 21.98 -7.26 7.32
CA LEU A 110 21.59 -8.45 6.56
C LEU A 110 22.56 -8.74 5.42
N GLY A 111 22.87 -7.72 4.62
CA GLY A 111 23.78 -7.86 3.48
C GLY A 111 25.14 -8.43 3.85
N PRO A 112 25.90 -7.84 4.80
CA PRO A 112 27.20 -8.38 5.23
C PRO A 112 27.15 -9.80 5.83
N ILE A 113 26.03 -10.18 6.46
CA ILE A 113 25.87 -11.54 7.05
C ILE A 113 25.61 -12.59 5.96
N VAL A 114 24.89 -12.23 4.90
CA VAL A 114 24.35 -13.19 3.91
C VAL A 114 25.12 -13.19 2.61
N THR A 115 25.87 -12.12 2.30
CA THR A 115 26.61 -11.98 1.04
C THR A 115 27.64 -13.08 0.82
N THR A 116 27.84 -13.45 -0.44
CA THR A 116 28.87 -14.42 -0.88
C THR A 116 30.16 -13.73 -1.34
N VAL A 117 30.16 -12.39 -1.42
CA VAL A 117 31.38 -11.61 -1.75
C VAL A 117 32.06 -11.10 -0.47
N SER A 118 33.31 -10.67 -0.56
CA SER A 118 34.00 -10.08 0.58
C SER A 118 33.34 -8.78 1.04
N THR A 119 33.41 -8.48 2.34
CA THR A 119 32.82 -7.26 2.91
C THR A 119 33.34 -6.00 2.22
N GLY A 120 34.64 -6.00 1.84
CA GLY A 120 35.24 -4.88 1.13
C GLY A 120 34.67 -4.68 -0.28
N GLU A 121 34.47 -5.74 -1.02
CA GLU A 121 33.81 -5.71 -2.34
C GLU A 121 32.36 -5.30 -2.21
N TYR A 122 31.62 -5.90 -1.24
CA TYR A 122 30.22 -5.59 -0.98
C TYR A 122 29.96 -4.10 -0.81
N PHE A 123 30.74 -3.40 0.04
CA PHE A 123 30.54 -1.96 0.27
C PHE A 123 31.07 -1.04 -0.84
N ARG A 124 32.02 -1.53 -1.69
CA ARG A 124 32.51 -0.77 -2.85
C ARG A 124 31.67 -0.94 -4.09
N ASP A 125 30.82 -1.96 -4.12
CA ASP A 125 29.96 -2.23 -5.28
C ASP A 125 28.89 -1.14 -5.44
N LYS A 126 28.69 -0.70 -6.70
CA LYS A 126 27.68 0.29 -7.06
C LYS A 126 26.25 -0.14 -6.70
N MET A 127 25.97 -1.45 -6.73
CA MET A 127 24.65 -1.97 -6.36
C MET A 127 24.30 -1.68 -4.90
N THR A 128 25.28 -1.69 -3.99
CA THR A 128 25.04 -1.34 -2.57
C THR A 128 24.65 0.11 -2.41
N LEU A 129 25.35 1.03 -3.08
CA LEU A 129 24.99 2.45 -3.09
C LEU A 129 23.65 2.69 -3.79
N GLU A 130 23.41 2.02 -4.92
CA GLU A 130 22.16 2.11 -5.67
C GLU A 130 20.97 1.63 -4.83
N TYR A 131 21.11 0.50 -4.10
CA TYR A 131 20.08 0.00 -3.19
C TYR A 131 19.76 1.01 -2.09
N LEU A 132 20.80 1.59 -1.47
CA LEU A 132 20.65 2.60 -0.43
C LEU A 132 19.93 3.85 -0.97
N VAL A 133 20.40 4.42 -2.07
CA VAL A 133 19.89 5.69 -2.60
C VAL A 133 18.48 5.54 -3.20
N LYS A 134 18.26 4.56 -4.08
CA LYS A 134 16.95 4.38 -4.73
C LYS A 134 15.85 4.08 -3.72
N ASN A 135 16.12 3.14 -2.80
CA ASN A 135 15.10 2.75 -1.82
C ASN A 135 14.85 3.83 -0.75
N SER A 136 15.84 4.67 -0.44
CA SER A 136 15.66 5.79 0.50
C SER A 136 14.90 6.95 -0.11
N THR A 137 15.06 7.23 -1.41
CA THR A 137 14.43 8.35 -2.09
C THR A 137 13.06 7.99 -2.67
N LEU A 138 12.88 6.76 -3.16
CA LEU A 138 11.68 6.24 -3.83
C LEU A 138 11.27 7.03 -5.11
N ILE A 139 12.04 8.03 -5.52
CA ILE A 139 11.70 8.90 -6.66
C ILE A 139 12.09 8.24 -7.98
N PHE A 140 13.22 7.51 -7.98
CA PHE A 140 13.80 6.90 -9.18
C PHE A 140 13.58 5.37 -9.24
N GLY A 141 12.44 4.89 -8.74
CA GLY A 141 12.16 3.47 -8.61
C GLY A 141 12.84 2.86 -7.38
N THR A 142 13.01 1.53 -7.40
CA THR A 142 13.64 0.77 -6.32
C THR A 142 14.74 -0.13 -6.86
N ALA A 143 15.74 -0.43 -6.03
CA ALA A 143 16.71 -1.48 -6.27
C ALA A 143 16.32 -2.70 -5.42
N SER A 144 16.31 -3.88 -6.02
CA SER A 144 15.86 -5.11 -5.35
C SER A 144 17.00 -6.02 -4.90
N LYS A 145 18.23 -5.81 -5.39
CA LYS A 145 19.39 -6.68 -5.19
C LYS A 145 20.51 -5.99 -4.45
N LEU A 146 21.28 -6.77 -3.68
CA LEU A 146 22.55 -6.41 -3.09
C LEU A 146 23.63 -7.42 -3.56
N PRO A 147 24.91 -7.03 -3.66
CA PRO A 147 25.97 -7.90 -4.16
C PRO A 147 26.09 -9.19 -3.34
N GLY A 148 26.03 -10.32 -4.02
CA GLY A 148 26.17 -11.64 -3.38
C GLY A 148 25.06 -12.05 -2.42
N VAL A 149 24.02 -11.26 -2.22
CA VAL A 149 22.93 -11.55 -1.27
C VAL A 149 21.84 -12.36 -1.93
N PHE A 150 21.47 -13.48 -1.31
CA PHE A 150 20.45 -14.43 -1.76
C PHE A 150 20.65 -15.00 -3.16
N VAL A 151 21.90 -15.09 -3.61
CA VAL A 151 22.25 -15.70 -4.89
C VAL A 151 21.91 -17.20 -4.85
N GLY A 152 21.30 -17.71 -5.94
CA GLY A 152 20.89 -19.10 -6.05
C GLY A 152 19.56 -19.45 -5.36
N GLN A 153 18.91 -18.50 -4.71
CA GLN A 153 17.54 -18.70 -4.21
C GLN A 153 16.51 -18.46 -5.33
N PRO A 154 15.31 -19.06 -5.23
CA PRO A 154 14.25 -18.88 -6.23
C PRO A 154 13.94 -17.40 -6.52
N GLY A 155 13.94 -16.55 -5.50
CA GLY A 155 13.88 -15.10 -5.63
C GLY A 155 15.17 -14.46 -5.18
N SER A 156 15.98 -13.89 -6.08
CA SER A 156 17.26 -13.24 -5.74
C SER A 156 17.14 -11.81 -5.24
N SER A 157 15.93 -11.32 -5.01
CA SER A 157 15.66 -9.96 -4.49
C SER A 157 15.83 -9.92 -2.97
N VAL A 158 16.45 -8.88 -2.44
CA VAL A 158 16.52 -8.63 -0.99
C VAL A 158 15.14 -8.23 -0.46
N ASN A 159 14.45 -7.37 -1.20
CA ASN A 159 13.07 -7.00 -0.91
C ASN A 159 12.30 -6.66 -2.18
N GLY A 160 11.52 -7.60 -2.65
CA GLY A 160 10.66 -7.42 -3.81
C GLY A 160 9.39 -6.60 -3.53
N SER A 161 9.02 -6.40 -2.24
CA SER A 161 7.77 -5.66 -1.92
C SER A 161 7.90 -4.15 -2.17
N LEU A 162 9.12 -3.60 -2.21
CA LEU A 162 9.33 -2.15 -2.26
C LEU A 162 8.89 -1.50 -3.58
N TRP A 163 8.70 -2.26 -4.67
CA TRP A 163 8.37 -1.72 -6.00
C TRP A 163 7.09 -0.89 -6.05
N THR A 164 6.15 -1.10 -5.11
CA THR A 164 4.88 -0.37 -5.05
C THR A 164 4.99 1.00 -4.38
N LEU A 165 6.03 1.21 -3.54
CA LEU A 165 6.18 2.46 -2.79
C LEU A 165 6.40 3.69 -3.69
N PRO A 166 7.23 3.65 -4.75
CA PRO A 166 7.30 4.74 -5.72
C PRO A 166 5.94 5.09 -6.34
N GLN A 167 5.12 4.07 -6.64
CA GLN A 167 3.80 4.25 -7.22
C GLN A 167 2.86 4.99 -6.24
N GLU A 168 2.97 4.68 -4.95
CA GLU A 168 2.22 5.37 -3.91
C GLU A 168 2.67 6.85 -3.79
N ILE A 169 3.96 7.12 -3.86
CA ILE A 169 4.50 8.49 -3.86
C ILE A 169 4.00 9.28 -5.09
N TYR A 170 4.03 8.69 -6.28
CA TYR A 170 3.49 9.33 -7.49
C TYR A 170 1.99 9.63 -7.36
N ALA A 171 1.22 8.69 -6.80
CA ALA A 171 -0.21 8.92 -6.53
C ALA A 171 -0.43 10.08 -5.54
N TYR A 172 0.42 10.23 -4.53
CA TYR A 172 0.38 11.36 -3.60
C TYR A 172 0.72 12.69 -4.27
N ILE A 173 1.73 12.71 -5.15
CA ILE A 173 2.10 13.91 -5.91
C ILE A 173 0.93 14.33 -6.81
N ILE A 174 0.35 13.40 -7.57
CA ILE A 174 -0.80 13.67 -8.45
C ILE A 174 -1.99 14.19 -7.63
N LEU A 175 -2.30 13.54 -6.51
CA LEU A 175 -3.41 13.97 -5.64
C LEU A 175 -3.18 15.38 -5.09
N ALA A 176 -1.96 15.70 -4.65
CA ALA A 176 -1.63 17.04 -4.16
C ALA A 176 -1.73 18.10 -5.27
N SER A 177 -1.17 17.80 -6.45
CA SER A 177 -1.23 18.70 -7.62
C SER A 177 -2.68 19.00 -8.03
N VAL A 178 -3.50 17.96 -8.14
CA VAL A 178 -4.94 18.12 -8.44
C VAL A 178 -5.68 18.81 -7.28
N GLY A 179 -5.30 18.51 -6.05
CA GLY A 179 -5.86 19.15 -4.86
C GLY A 179 -5.64 20.66 -4.84
N LEU A 180 -4.49 21.14 -5.34
CA LEU A 180 -4.17 22.58 -5.47
C LEU A 180 -5.08 23.30 -6.48
N THR A 181 -5.52 22.64 -7.54
CA THR A 181 -6.47 23.22 -8.50
C THR A 181 -7.89 23.37 -7.94
N GLY A 182 -8.16 22.79 -6.76
CA GLY A 182 -9.50 22.77 -6.18
C GLY A 182 -10.44 21.72 -6.78
N LEU A 183 -10.00 20.95 -7.79
CA LEU A 183 -10.81 19.94 -8.47
C LEU A 183 -11.36 18.89 -7.49
N LEU A 184 -10.57 18.50 -6.48
CA LEU A 184 -11.00 17.53 -5.45
C LEU A 184 -12.10 18.06 -4.50
N ARG A 185 -12.41 19.36 -4.53
CA ARG A 185 -13.54 19.93 -3.79
C ARG A 185 -14.87 19.58 -4.46
N ARG A 186 -14.86 19.38 -5.79
CA ARG A 186 -16.05 19.00 -6.56
C ARG A 186 -16.31 17.51 -6.41
N TRP A 187 -17.57 17.10 -6.36
CA TRP A 187 -17.98 15.71 -6.15
C TRP A 187 -17.49 14.77 -7.27
N TRP A 188 -17.39 15.27 -8.49
CA TRP A 188 -16.97 14.53 -9.69
C TRP A 188 -15.45 14.55 -9.91
N GLY A 189 -14.69 15.40 -9.20
CA GLY A 189 -13.25 15.58 -9.44
C GLY A 189 -12.43 14.30 -9.27
N GLY A 190 -12.69 13.53 -8.22
CA GLY A 190 -12.05 12.23 -8.02
C GLY A 190 -12.47 11.20 -9.08
N LEU A 191 -13.74 11.23 -9.49
CA LEU A 191 -14.27 10.34 -10.52
C LEU A 191 -13.64 10.61 -11.90
N LEU A 192 -13.45 11.88 -12.26
CA LEU A 192 -12.80 12.28 -13.51
C LEU A 192 -11.37 11.70 -13.61
N ILE A 193 -10.59 11.82 -12.54
CA ILE A 193 -9.21 11.32 -12.53
C ILE A 193 -9.20 9.79 -12.58
N PHE A 194 -10.06 9.14 -11.79
CA PHE A 194 -10.24 7.69 -11.84
C PHE A 194 -10.56 7.22 -13.26
N THR A 195 -11.55 7.83 -13.90
CA THR A 195 -11.92 7.51 -15.29
C THR A 195 -10.75 7.72 -16.25
N GLY A 196 -9.98 8.81 -16.07
CA GLY A 196 -8.77 9.06 -16.87
C GLY A 196 -7.74 7.93 -16.75
N PHE A 197 -7.48 7.45 -15.53
CA PHE A 197 -6.57 6.31 -15.29
C PHE A 197 -7.10 5.01 -15.91
N VAL A 198 -8.40 4.73 -15.77
CA VAL A 198 -9.04 3.53 -16.34
C VAL A 198 -9.02 3.59 -17.88
N CYS A 199 -9.36 4.74 -18.47
CA CYS A 199 -9.29 4.93 -19.92
C CYS A 199 -7.85 4.77 -20.43
N PHE A 200 -6.87 5.38 -19.76
CA PHE A 200 -5.47 5.22 -20.13
C PHE A 200 -5.01 3.77 -19.98
N TRP A 201 -5.39 3.08 -18.90
CA TRP A 201 -5.12 1.66 -18.73
C TRP A 201 -5.78 0.81 -19.84
N ARG A 202 -7.02 1.12 -20.22
CA ARG A 202 -7.79 0.34 -21.21
C ARG A 202 -7.33 0.58 -22.65
N PHE A 203 -7.01 1.82 -23.01
CA PHE A 203 -6.77 2.25 -24.39
C PHE A 203 -5.32 2.68 -24.66
N GLY A 204 -4.59 3.21 -23.67
CA GLY A 204 -3.22 3.68 -23.83
C GLY A 204 -2.20 2.57 -24.18
N PHE A 205 -2.53 1.32 -23.89
CA PHE A 205 -1.70 0.16 -24.19
C PHE A 205 -1.92 -0.43 -25.60
N TYR A 206 -2.99 -0.08 -26.27
CA TYR A 206 -3.25 -0.55 -27.64
C TYR A 206 -2.54 0.28 -28.70
N ALA A 207 -2.05 1.46 -28.36
CA ALA A 207 -1.31 2.31 -29.30
C ALA A 207 0.16 1.89 -29.51
N GLY A 208 0.68 0.99 -28.69
CA GLY A 208 2.01 0.37 -28.82
C GLY A 208 1.88 -1.13 -29.04
N SER A 209 2.01 -1.56 -30.28
CA SER A 209 1.96 -2.95 -30.75
C SER A 209 2.85 -3.88 -29.92
N GLY A 210 2.25 -4.64 -29.00
CA GLY A 210 2.88 -5.75 -28.29
C GLY A 210 1.86 -6.55 -27.51
N PRO A 211 2.02 -7.90 -27.40
CA PRO A 211 1.09 -8.74 -26.67
C PRO A 211 1.08 -8.34 -25.17
N ARG A 212 -0.11 -8.25 -24.61
CA ARG A 212 -0.46 -8.06 -23.20
C ARG A 212 0.74 -8.03 -22.23
N GLY A 213 1.20 -6.83 -21.84
CA GLY A 213 2.16 -6.69 -20.74
C GLY A 213 3.49 -6.03 -21.06
N ILE A 214 3.77 -5.64 -22.27
CA ILE A 214 4.96 -4.85 -22.58
C ILE A 214 4.56 -3.38 -22.43
N GLY A 215 4.58 -2.91 -21.16
CA GLY A 215 4.49 -1.50 -20.88
C GLY A 215 5.66 -0.78 -21.54
N PHE A 216 5.40 0.37 -22.11
CA PHE A 216 6.41 1.34 -22.45
C PHE A 216 7.28 1.58 -21.21
N SER A 217 8.44 0.96 -21.16
CA SER A 217 9.41 1.16 -20.09
C SER A 217 10.11 2.48 -20.35
N LEU A 218 9.55 3.55 -19.86
CA LEU A 218 10.42 4.60 -19.38
C LEU A 218 11.24 3.90 -18.28
N SER A 219 12.56 3.84 -18.40
CA SER A 219 13.51 3.05 -17.56
C SER A 219 13.31 3.14 -16.04
N ILE A 220 12.36 3.88 -15.55
CA ILE A 220 12.08 4.22 -14.16
C ILE A 220 10.72 3.71 -13.70
N VAL A 221 9.73 3.55 -14.60
CA VAL A 221 8.33 3.23 -14.23
C VAL A 221 7.75 2.23 -15.22
N ASN A 222 7.27 1.09 -14.73
CA ASN A 222 6.41 0.22 -15.53
C ASN A 222 5.03 0.89 -15.66
N VAL A 223 4.81 1.60 -16.77
CA VAL A 223 3.62 2.45 -17.00
C VAL A 223 2.32 1.65 -16.88
N SER A 224 2.33 0.36 -17.25
CA SER A 224 1.16 -0.51 -17.15
C SER A 224 0.72 -0.70 -15.70
N PHE A 225 1.63 -1.18 -14.86
CA PHE A 225 1.33 -1.37 -13.44
C PHE A 225 1.04 -0.05 -12.73
N SER A 226 1.79 1.01 -13.04
CA SER A 226 1.58 2.34 -12.47
C SER A 226 0.21 2.88 -12.78
N THR A 227 -0.28 2.68 -14.00
CA THR A 227 -1.62 3.14 -14.41
C THR A 227 -2.72 2.36 -13.69
N ALA A 228 -2.59 1.03 -13.61
CA ALA A 228 -3.56 0.21 -12.88
C ALA A 228 -3.60 0.57 -11.39
N LEU A 229 -2.43 0.73 -10.74
CA LEU A 229 -2.36 1.14 -9.33
C LEU A 229 -2.88 2.56 -9.12
N GLY A 230 -2.64 3.48 -10.06
CA GLY A 230 -3.25 4.80 -10.10
C GLY A 230 -4.78 4.71 -10.16
N ALA A 231 -5.35 3.84 -11.00
CA ALA A 231 -6.79 3.63 -11.07
C ALA A 231 -7.35 3.15 -9.72
N TRP A 232 -6.72 2.18 -9.05
CA TRP A 232 -7.13 1.73 -7.71
C TRP A 232 -7.08 2.84 -6.67
N PHE A 233 -6.02 3.63 -6.66
CA PHE A 233 -5.88 4.76 -5.74
C PHE A 233 -6.99 5.81 -5.98
N PHE A 234 -7.19 6.24 -7.22
CA PHE A 234 -8.18 7.24 -7.54
C PHE A 234 -9.63 6.72 -7.49
N ALA A 235 -9.87 5.42 -7.58
CA ALA A 235 -11.15 4.82 -7.19
C ALA A 235 -11.47 5.08 -5.71
N GLY A 236 -10.49 4.91 -4.83
CA GLY A 236 -10.61 5.29 -3.42
C GLY A 236 -10.90 6.78 -3.22
N VAL A 237 -10.19 7.66 -3.96
CA VAL A 237 -10.42 9.12 -3.94
C VAL A 237 -11.84 9.47 -4.38
N ALA A 238 -12.35 8.86 -5.46
CA ALA A 238 -13.70 9.09 -5.97
C ALA A 238 -14.78 8.75 -4.93
N LEU A 239 -14.57 7.67 -4.17
CA LEU A 239 -15.52 7.22 -3.15
C LEU A 239 -15.58 8.14 -1.91
N VAL A 240 -14.66 9.09 -1.73
CA VAL A 240 -14.68 10.02 -0.58
C VAL A 240 -15.93 10.89 -0.57
N LYS A 241 -16.39 11.34 -1.73
CA LYS A 241 -17.56 12.22 -1.87
C LYS A 241 -18.90 11.49 -1.97
N ILE A 242 -18.89 10.18 -2.14
CA ILE A 242 -20.11 9.38 -2.16
C ILE A 242 -20.65 9.29 -0.72
N PRO A 243 -21.94 9.63 -0.46
CA PRO A 243 -22.50 9.65 0.91
C PRO A 243 -22.80 8.25 1.48
N LEU A 244 -22.58 7.20 0.69
CA LEU A 244 -22.79 5.80 1.12
C LEU A 244 -21.56 5.29 1.89
N ARG A 245 -21.78 4.58 3.00
CA ARG A 245 -20.74 3.97 3.83
C ARG A 245 -21.18 2.63 4.39
N GLY A 246 -20.24 1.84 4.84
CA GLY A 246 -20.48 0.54 5.46
C GLY A 246 -21.30 -0.38 4.55
N ILE A 247 -22.33 -1.00 5.11
CA ILE A 247 -23.16 -1.99 4.42
C ILE A 247 -23.79 -1.47 3.13
N LYS A 248 -24.15 -0.17 3.08
CA LYS A 248 -24.78 0.46 1.90
C LYS A 248 -23.83 0.54 0.69
N LEU A 249 -22.53 0.53 0.93
CA LEU A 249 -21.51 0.47 -0.12
C LEU A 249 -20.99 -0.95 -0.31
N PHE A 250 -20.94 -1.74 0.76
CA PHE A 250 -20.45 -3.11 0.76
C PHE A 250 -21.30 -4.05 -0.12
N ILE A 251 -22.63 -4.04 0.06
CA ILE A 251 -23.52 -4.94 -0.70
C ILE A 251 -23.40 -4.72 -2.22
N PRO A 252 -23.59 -3.51 -2.76
CA PRO A 252 -23.41 -3.31 -4.21
C PRO A 252 -21.97 -3.59 -4.65
N GLY A 253 -20.96 -3.35 -3.80
CA GLY A 253 -19.58 -3.74 -4.07
C GLY A 253 -19.40 -5.24 -4.25
N VAL A 254 -19.99 -6.05 -3.36
CA VAL A 254 -20.00 -7.53 -3.48
C VAL A 254 -20.66 -7.96 -4.77
N LEU A 255 -21.85 -7.43 -5.06
CA LEU A 255 -22.63 -7.80 -6.25
C LEU A 255 -21.87 -7.46 -7.54
N LEU A 256 -21.37 -6.24 -7.67
CA LEU A 256 -20.62 -5.81 -8.85
C LEU A 256 -19.31 -6.58 -9.01
N THR A 257 -18.62 -6.85 -7.91
CA THR A 257 -17.39 -7.68 -7.94
C THR A 257 -17.72 -9.11 -8.37
N GLY A 258 -18.79 -9.70 -7.85
CA GLY A 258 -19.27 -11.03 -8.25
C GLY A 258 -19.63 -11.08 -9.74
N VAL A 259 -20.39 -10.09 -10.21
CA VAL A 259 -20.71 -9.97 -11.65
C VAL A 259 -19.44 -9.81 -12.50
N ALA A 260 -18.50 -8.96 -12.07
CA ALA A 260 -17.21 -8.77 -12.76
C ALA A 260 -16.46 -10.09 -12.96
N PHE A 261 -16.42 -10.91 -11.91
CA PHE A 261 -15.85 -12.25 -12.00
C PHE A 261 -16.68 -13.15 -12.92
N ALA A 262 -17.98 -13.21 -12.76
CA ALA A 262 -18.86 -14.09 -13.54
C ALA A 262 -18.80 -13.84 -15.06
N VAL A 263 -18.73 -12.54 -15.46
CA VAL A 263 -18.63 -12.17 -16.89
C VAL A 263 -17.19 -11.98 -17.38
N GLY A 264 -16.20 -12.01 -16.47
CA GLY A 264 -14.79 -11.79 -16.79
C GLY A 264 -14.46 -10.36 -17.24
N GLU A 265 -15.22 -9.34 -16.75
CA GLU A 265 -15.09 -7.96 -17.21
C GLU A 265 -14.30 -7.08 -16.21
N PRO A 266 -13.04 -6.70 -16.54
CA PRO A 266 -12.18 -5.94 -15.63
C PRO A 266 -12.72 -4.56 -15.25
N LEU A 267 -13.51 -3.91 -16.13
CA LEU A 267 -14.06 -2.58 -15.83
C LEU A 267 -15.05 -2.63 -14.66
N LEU A 268 -15.89 -3.66 -14.60
CA LEU A 268 -16.79 -3.88 -13.47
C LEU A 268 -16.01 -4.14 -12.18
N PHE A 269 -14.88 -4.82 -12.28
CA PHE A 269 -13.99 -5.07 -11.15
C PHE A 269 -13.39 -3.76 -10.63
N PHE A 270 -12.95 -2.84 -11.49
CA PHE A 270 -12.47 -1.50 -11.08
C PHE A 270 -13.52 -0.66 -10.36
N ILE A 271 -14.80 -0.95 -10.52
CA ILE A 271 -15.90 -0.26 -9.84
C ILE A 271 -16.31 -1.01 -8.56
N GLY A 272 -16.61 -2.29 -8.69
CA GLY A 272 -17.15 -3.11 -7.60
C GLY A 272 -16.17 -3.34 -6.46
N PHE A 273 -14.94 -3.70 -6.79
CA PHE A 273 -13.94 -4.03 -5.78
C PHE A 273 -13.57 -2.85 -4.85
N PRO A 274 -13.36 -1.61 -5.32
CA PRO A 274 -13.18 -0.47 -4.43
C PRO A 274 -14.39 -0.19 -3.53
N MET A 275 -15.61 -0.38 -4.03
CA MET A 275 -16.84 -0.23 -3.23
C MET A 275 -16.89 -1.27 -2.10
N LEU A 276 -16.56 -2.53 -2.39
CA LEU A 276 -16.44 -3.60 -1.42
C LEU A 276 -15.39 -3.27 -0.36
N VAL A 277 -14.18 -2.88 -0.76
CA VAL A 277 -13.05 -2.56 0.13
C VAL A 277 -13.40 -1.40 1.06
N ILE A 278 -13.92 -0.29 0.51
CA ILE A 278 -14.29 0.89 1.31
C ILE A 278 -15.52 0.60 2.17
N GLY A 279 -16.49 -0.16 1.65
CA GLY A 279 -17.65 -0.59 2.41
C GLY A 279 -17.25 -1.43 3.64
N CYS A 280 -16.35 -2.38 3.48
CA CYS A 280 -15.78 -3.18 4.55
C CYS A 280 -14.99 -2.32 5.55
N GLY A 281 -14.05 -1.50 5.05
CA GLY A 281 -13.21 -0.63 5.89
C GLY A 281 -13.99 0.44 6.65
N ALA A 282 -15.05 0.97 6.07
CA ALA A 282 -15.94 1.95 6.71
C ALA A 282 -16.93 1.30 7.67
N SER A 283 -17.09 -0.03 7.64
CA SER A 283 -17.82 -0.77 8.67
C SER A 283 -16.99 -0.77 9.95
N SER A 284 -17.62 -0.52 11.08
CA SER A 284 -16.94 -0.43 12.37
C SER A 284 -17.59 -1.36 13.40
N PRO A 285 -17.55 -2.70 13.19
CA PRO A 285 -18.07 -3.63 14.17
C PRO A 285 -17.31 -3.49 15.49
N LYS A 286 -18.05 -3.65 16.61
CA LYS A 286 -17.49 -3.46 17.96
C LYS A 286 -16.24 -4.30 18.22
N VAL A 287 -16.14 -5.49 17.63
CA VAL A 287 -15.01 -6.42 17.72
C VAL A 287 -13.69 -5.77 17.22
N LEU A 288 -13.73 -4.96 16.17
CA LEU A 288 -12.54 -4.34 15.60
C LEU A 288 -12.01 -3.14 16.39
N ARG A 289 -12.74 -2.66 17.40
CA ARG A 289 -12.27 -1.58 18.30
C ARG A 289 -11.02 -1.98 19.10
N GLY A 290 -10.91 -3.26 19.45
CA GLY A 290 -9.72 -3.81 20.12
C GLY A 290 -8.49 -3.73 19.24
N LEU A 291 -8.60 -4.13 18.01
CA LEU A 291 -7.51 -4.12 17.03
C LEU A 291 -6.94 -2.71 16.83
N HIS A 292 -7.82 -1.72 16.72
CA HIS A 292 -7.40 -0.32 16.55
C HIS A 292 -6.59 0.24 17.74
N ARG A 293 -6.80 -0.25 18.97
CA ARG A 293 -6.01 0.16 20.14
C ARG A 293 -4.55 -0.27 20.04
N ILE A 294 -4.29 -1.37 19.36
CA ILE A 294 -2.94 -1.92 19.17
C ILE A 294 -2.18 -1.15 18.07
N GLY A 295 -2.89 -0.53 17.11
CA GLY A 295 -2.33 0.26 16.04
C GLY A 295 -2.43 -0.41 14.67
N ASP A 296 -1.78 0.18 13.65
CA ASP A 296 -1.80 -0.30 12.26
C ASP A 296 -0.43 -0.89 11.88
N PRO A 297 -0.19 -2.20 12.09
CA PRO A 297 1.08 -2.85 11.75
C PRO A 297 1.21 -3.19 10.27
N SER A 298 0.16 -2.96 9.46
CA SER A 298 0.07 -3.45 8.08
C SER A 298 1.23 -3.01 7.20
N TYR A 299 1.73 -1.79 7.39
CA TYR A 299 2.87 -1.29 6.65
C TYR A 299 4.17 -2.04 7.02
N GLY A 300 4.42 -2.23 8.30
CA GLY A 300 5.56 -3.03 8.77
C GLY A 300 5.47 -4.48 8.30
N ILE A 301 4.30 -5.13 8.40
CA ILE A 301 4.09 -6.48 7.86
C ILE A 301 4.50 -6.53 6.39
N TYR A 302 4.01 -5.56 5.59
CA TYR A 302 4.26 -5.49 4.16
C TYR A 302 5.75 -5.38 3.82
N ILE A 303 6.48 -4.46 4.48
CA ILE A 303 7.89 -4.19 4.12
C ILE A 303 8.89 -5.16 4.76
N TYR A 304 8.61 -5.75 5.93
CA TYR A 304 9.56 -6.64 6.62
C TYR A 304 9.38 -8.12 6.25
N SER A 305 8.20 -8.53 5.75
CA SER A 305 7.94 -9.93 5.46
C SER A 305 8.86 -10.54 4.39
N PHE A 306 9.12 -9.81 3.32
CA PHE A 306 9.92 -10.32 2.20
C PHE A 306 11.35 -10.67 2.62
N PRO A 307 12.18 -9.77 3.19
CA PRO A 307 13.50 -10.11 3.65
C PRO A 307 13.49 -11.17 4.76
N LEU A 308 12.46 -11.21 5.61
CA LEU A 308 12.29 -12.28 6.60
C LEU A 308 12.10 -13.65 5.93
N GLN A 309 11.23 -13.75 4.91
CA GLN A 309 11.01 -14.97 4.15
C GLN A 309 12.30 -15.43 3.44
N GLN A 310 13.05 -14.50 2.87
CA GLN A 310 14.36 -14.79 2.27
C GLN A 310 15.35 -15.39 3.27
N VAL A 311 15.40 -14.86 4.49
CA VAL A 311 16.23 -15.39 5.57
C VAL A 311 15.77 -16.78 5.99
N LEU A 312 14.48 -17.00 6.19
CA LEU A 312 13.91 -18.30 6.55
C LEU A 312 14.24 -19.38 5.49
N PHE A 313 14.15 -19.01 4.21
CA PHE A 313 14.53 -19.91 3.12
C PHE A 313 16.05 -20.18 3.09
N ARG A 314 16.86 -19.13 3.23
CA ARG A 314 18.35 -19.23 3.19
C ARG A 314 18.91 -20.22 4.21
N TYR A 315 18.31 -20.24 5.39
CA TYR A 315 18.75 -21.13 6.48
C TYR A 315 17.97 -22.45 6.55
N GLY A 316 17.16 -22.76 5.53
CA GLY A 316 16.42 -24.02 5.46
C GLY A 316 15.30 -24.17 6.51
N VAL A 317 14.91 -23.08 7.18
CA VAL A 317 13.88 -23.11 8.23
C VAL A 317 12.50 -23.35 7.62
N ALA A 318 12.25 -22.78 6.43
CA ALA A 318 11.03 -22.98 5.67
C ALA A 318 11.35 -22.97 4.16
N THR A 319 11.20 -24.12 3.52
CA THR A 319 11.53 -24.33 2.09
C THR A 319 10.31 -24.60 1.22
N THR A 320 9.12 -24.67 1.83
CA THR A 320 7.84 -24.89 1.13
C THR A 320 6.84 -23.80 1.51
N PRO A 321 5.82 -23.51 0.67
CA PRO A 321 4.96 -22.34 0.82
C PRO A 321 4.19 -22.27 2.14
N VAL A 322 3.59 -23.39 2.58
CA VAL A 322 2.72 -23.40 3.78
C VAL A 322 3.52 -23.17 5.06
N PRO A 323 4.60 -23.92 5.36
CA PRO A 323 5.48 -23.61 6.49
C PRO A 323 6.05 -22.19 6.42
N MET A 324 6.45 -21.71 5.23
CA MET A 324 6.93 -20.34 5.03
C MET A 324 5.89 -19.32 5.49
N PHE A 325 4.65 -19.45 5.05
CA PHE A 325 3.57 -18.56 5.45
C PHE A 325 3.29 -18.61 6.95
N LEU A 326 3.17 -19.83 7.51
CA LEU A 326 2.84 -20.03 8.92
C LEU A 326 3.91 -19.49 9.89
N LEU A 327 5.17 -19.42 9.46
CA LEU A 327 6.26 -18.83 10.24
C LEU A 327 6.42 -17.34 9.94
N ALA A 328 6.40 -16.95 8.67
CA ALA A 328 6.65 -15.56 8.30
C ALA A 328 5.51 -14.61 8.70
N ALA A 329 4.24 -15.04 8.60
CA ALA A 329 3.10 -14.19 8.91
C ALA A 329 3.07 -13.70 10.37
N PRO A 330 3.20 -14.57 11.41
CA PRO A 330 3.25 -14.11 12.79
C PRO A 330 4.51 -13.29 13.09
N LEU A 331 5.69 -13.69 12.59
CA LEU A 331 6.94 -12.97 12.81
C LEU A 331 6.89 -11.58 12.17
N ALA A 332 6.42 -11.46 10.92
CA ALA A 332 6.24 -10.16 10.26
C ALA A 332 5.19 -9.31 10.99
N THR A 333 4.16 -9.93 11.55
CA THR A 333 3.14 -9.22 12.33
C THR A 333 3.74 -8.66 13.63
N LEU A 334 4.55 -9.41 14.33
CA LEU A 334 5.29 -8.94 15.52
C LEU A 334 6.23 -7.79 15.17
N LEU A 335 7.02 -7.92 14.10
CA LEU A 335 7.89 -6.85 13.60
C LEU A 335 7.08 -5.61 13.19
N GLY A 336 5.94 -5.80 12.54
CA GLY A 336 5.03 -4.71 12.17
C GLY A 336 4.48 -3.96 13.38
N PHE A 337 4.06 -4.66 14.43
CA PHE A 337 3.63 -4.03 15.68
C PHE A 337 4.77 -3.31 16.40
N ALA A 338 5.96 -3.91 16.45
CA ALA A 338 7.13 -3.26 17.01
C ALA A 338 7.47 -1.98 16.24
N SER A 339 7.50 -2.05 14.91
CA SER A 339 7.73 -0.88 14.04
C SER A 339 6.68 0.22 14.28
N TRP A 340 5.39 -0.15 14.30
CA TRP A 340 4.33 0.80 14.60
C TRP A 340 4.53 1.47 15.96
N ARG A 341 4.79 0.69 16.99
CA ARG A 341 4.90 1.17 18.39
C ARG A 341 6.10 2.08 18.59
N PHE A 342 7.24 1.72 18.02
CA PHE A 342 8.52 2.38 18.34
C PHE A 342 8.99 3.38 17.28
N LEU A 343 8.52 3.30 16.02
CA LEU A 343 8.96 4.15 14.92
C LEU A 343 7.85 5.01 14.34
N GLU A 344 6.79 4.39 13.80
CA GLU A 344 5.77 5.08 13.02
C GLU A 344 4.87 5.97 13.91
N HIS A 345 4.32 5.42 14.97
CA HIS A 345 3.42 6.14 15.86
C HIS A 345 4.10 7.31 16.60
N PRO A 346 5.33 7.18 17.15
CA PRO A 346 6.07 8.31 17.72
C PRO A 346 6.34 9.42 16.70
N ALA A 347 6.74 9.06 15.46
CA ALA A 347 6.96 10.03 14.39
C ALA A 347 5.68 10.82 14.06
N LEU A 348 4.54 10.13 13.96
CA LEU A 348 3.23 10.77 13.73
C LEU A 348 2.80 11.71 14.87
N ILE A 349 3.09 11.36 16.13
CA ILE A 349 2.80 12.21 17.30
C ILE A 349 3.69 13.44 17.32
N ALA A 350 5.00 13.28 17.11
CA ALA A 350 5.97 14.37 17.12
C ALA A 350 5.59 15.47 16.12
N LEU A 351 5.02 15.10 14.97
CA LEU A 351 4.56 16.04 13.95
C LEU A 351 3.26 16.76 14.33
N LYS A 352 2.36 16.13 15.09
CA LYS A 352 1.12 16.76 15.55
C LYS A 352 1.37 17.83 16.63
N ARG A 353 2.37 17.61 17.49
CA ARG A 353 2.74 18.54 18.58
C ARG A 353 3.35 19.87 18.10
N LYS A 354 3.86 19.90 16.85
CA LYS A 354 4.46 21.12 16.26
C LYS A 354 3.44 22.09 15.62
N LYS A 355 2.12 21.89 15.79
CA LYS A 355 1.16 22.94 15.46
C LYS A 355 1.26 24.04 16.51
N PRO A 356 1.66 25.30 16.13
CA PRO A 356 1.52 26.41 17.06
C PRO A 356 0.04 26.56 17.41
N ALA A 357 -0.27 26.81 18.67
CA ALA A 357 -1.60 27.28 19.04
C ALA A 357 -1.91 28.49 18.16
N ALA A 358 -3.04 28.46 17.44
CA ALA A 358 -3.49 29.63 16.69
C ALA A 358 -3.60 30.76 17.69
N THR A 359 -2.74 31.77 17.56
CA THR A 359 -2.85 33.03 18.30
C THR A 359 -4.18 33.63 17.85
N ILE A 360 -5.15 33.59 18.73
CA ILE A 360 -6.42 34.31 18.56
C ILE A 360 -6.04 35.77 18.77
N SER A 361 -5.90 36.51 17.69
CA SER A 361 -5.85 37.95 17.67
C SER A 361 -7.21 38.49 17.25
#